data_254eada8954861760a4dccc096019fab
#
_entry.id   254eada8954861760a4dccc096019fab
#
_cell.length_a   1.000
_cell.length_b   1.000
_cell.length_c   1.000
_cell.angle_alpha   90.00
_cell.angle_beta   90.00
_cell.angle_gamma   90.00
#
_symmetry.space_group_name_H-M   'P 1'
#
loop_
_entity.id
_entity.type
_entity.pdbx_description
1 polymer ?
#
loop_
_entity_poly.entity_id
_entity_poly.type
_entity_poly.pdbx_seq_one_letter_code
_entity_poly.pdbx_strand_id
1 'polypeptide(L)'
;RVEVAHYGETPLKEITAEWTLADTSGSVLRSGQWEVDSLPIGNNFQLGEISASLAEIETSRRLVLEVAVDGKKNSWNIWVYPSTSPKVEGEENIRMVDRLDAVTLKALNSGASVLLSLKKGDLNRQMGGDIQVGFSSIFWNTAWTRGQAPHTLGILCNPEHPALSEFPTEYYSDYQWWDAMSHSGVIEIARVSSQ
;
A
#
# COMPACT_ATOMS: atom_id res chain seq x y z
N ARG A 1 4.31 -15.08 -11.31
CA ARG A 1 3.89 -15.50 -12.65
C ARG A 1 3.46 -14.28 -13.44
N VAL A 2 3.88 -14.19 -14.72
CA VAL A 2 3.54 -13.09 -15.63
C VAL A 2 2.66 -13.63 -16.75
N GLU A 3 1.51 -12.98 -16.92
CA GLU A 3 0.55 -13.28 -17.97
C GLU A 3 0.30 -12.04 -18.82
N VAL A 4 -0.01 -12.26 -20.09
CA VAL A 4 -0.30 -11.21 -21.05
C VAL A 4 -1.63 -11.46 -21.75
N ALA A 5 -2.32 -10.36 -22.06
CA ALA A 5 -3.44 -10.33 -22.98
C ALA A 5 -3.01 -9.56 -24.24
N HIS A 6 -3.27 -10.14 -25.41
CA HIS A 6 -2.96 -9.55 -26.69
C HIS A 6 -4.24 -9.46 -27.55
N TYR A 7 -4.65 -8.23 -27.86
CA TYR A 7 -5.82 -7.94 -28.67
C TYR A 7 -5.48 -7.07 -29.87
N GLY A 8 -4.26 -7.23 -30.42
CA GLY A 8 -3.86 -6.61 -31.69
C GLY A 8 -4.52 -7.26 -32.90
N GLU A 9 -4.28 -6.72 -34.07
CA GLU A 9 -4.89 -7.20 -35.33
C GLU A 9 -4.39 -8.57 -35.74
N THR A 10 -3.14 -8.91 -35.42
CA THR A 10 -2.50 -10.16 -35.80
C THR A 10 -1.73 -10.77 -34.63
N PRO A 11 -1.56 -12.11 -34.61
CA PRO A 11 -0.67 -12.73 -33.62
C PRO A 11 0.76 -12.19 -33.75
N LEU A 12 1.42 -11.99 -32.58
CA LEU A 12 2.85 -11.65 -32.56
C LEU A 12 3.69 -12.91 -32.69
N LYS A 13 4.83 -12.80 -33.37
CA LYS A 13 5.76 -13.92 -33.58
C LYS A 13 7.19 -13.49 -33.29
N GLU A 14 7.97 -14.43 -32.75
CA GLU A 14 9.40 -14.27 -32.51
C GLU A 14 9.70 -12.98 -31.73
N ILE A 15 8.96 -12.78 -30.59
CA ILE A 15 9.11 -11.60 -29.74
C ILE A 15 9.91 -11.95 -28.50
N THR A 16 10.67 -10.99 -28.01
CA THR A 16 11.29 -11.04 -26.68
C THR A 16 10.43 -10.25 -25.70
N ALA A 17 10.05 -10.87 -24.61
CA ALA A 17 9.44 -10.19 -23.47
C ALA A 17 10.52 -9.95 -22.41
N GLU A 18 10.68 -8.71 -21.98
CA GLU A 18 11.71 -8.31 -21.03
C GLU A 18 11.08 -7.88 -19.71
N TRP A 19 11.83 -8.04 -18.62
CA TRP A 19 11.44 -7.49 -17.34
C TRP A 19 12.63 -6.90 -16.60
N THR A 20 12.36 -5.86 -15.82
CA THR A 20 13.33 -5.23 -14.93
C THR A 20 12.69 -4.98 -13.57
N LEU A 21 13.49 -5.16 -12.52
CA LEU A 21 13.19 -4.72 -11.16
C LEU A 21 14.22 -3.64 -10.80
N ALA A 22 13.76 -2.42 -10.64
CA ALA A 22 14.62 -1.27 -10.39
C ALA A 22 14.15 -0.49 -9.15
N ASP A 23 15.03 0.31 -8.58
CA ASP A 23 14.65 1.31 -7.59
C ASP A 23 14.02 2.56 -8.26
N THR A 24 13.57 3.50 -7.44
CA THR A 24 12.94 4.73 -7.92
C THR A 24 13.90 5.69 -8.64
N SER A 25 15.21 5.48 -8.54
CA SER A 25 16.22 6.23 -9.30
C SER A 25 16.44 5.65 -10.71
N GLY A 26 15.88 4.46 -10.98
CA GLY A 26 16.08 3.72 -12.22
C GLY A 26 17.25 2.74 -12.18
N SER A 27 17.91 2.57 -11.02
CA SER A 27 18.99 1.59 -10.86
C SER A 27 18.40 0.17 -10.86
N VAL A 28 18.81 -0.64 -11.83
CA VAL A 28 18.29 -1.99 -12.04
C VAL A 28 18.95 -2.95 -11.04
N LEU A 29 18.12 -3.59 -10.23
CA LEU A 29 18.54 -4.61 -9.27
C LEU A 29 18.57 -5.99 -9.91
N ARG A 30 17.55 -6.30 -10.70
CA ARG A 30 17.39 -7.59 -11.39
C ARG A 30 16.71 -7.37 -12.74
N SER A 31 17.00 -8.22 -13.68
CA SER A 31 16.35 -8.23 -15.01
C SER A 31 16.34 -9.64 -15.59
N GLY A 32 15.55 -9.83 -16.62
CA GLY A 32 15.51 -11.06 -17.38
C GLY A 32 14.63 -10.91 -18.61
N GLN A 33 14.55 -11.98 -19.38
CA GLN A 33 13.76 -12.01 -20.60
C GLN A 33 13.17 -13.40 -20.85
N TRP A 34 12.16 -13.44 -21.69
CA TRP A 34 11.58 -14.67 -22.24
C TRP A 34 11.46 -14.54 -23.74
N GLU A 35 11.86 -15.58 -24.43
CA GLU A 35 11.62 -15.73 -25.87
C GLU A 35 10.23 -16.33 -26.06
N VAL A 36 9.43 -15.73 -26.92
CA VAL A 36 8.04 -16.12 -27.20
C VAL A 36 7.89 -16.33 -28.68
N ASP A 37 7.83 -17.60 -29.12
CA ASP A 37 7.71 -17.96 -30.52
C ASP A 37 6.44 -17.43 -31.18
N SER A 38 5.33 -17.48 -30.42
CA SER A 38 4.04 -16.98 -30.88
C SER A 38 3.15 -16.58 -29.74
N LEU A 39 2.56 -15.37 -29.81
CA LEU A 39 1.55 -14.87 -28.91
C LEU A 39 0.25 -14.67 -29.71
N PRO A 40 -0.73 -15.57 -29.55
CA PRO A 40 -2.01 -15.46 -30.25
C PRO A 40 -2.85 -14.27 -29.75
N ILE A 41 -3.90 -13.94 -30.47
CA ILE A 41 -4.91 -13.00 -30.01
C ILE A 41 -5.73 -13.67 -28.90
N GLY A 42 -5.89 -12.99 -27.76
CA GLY A 42 -6.64 -13.47 -26.58
C GLY A 42 -6.00 -13.04 -25.27
N ASN A 43 -6.29 -13.79 -24.21
CA ASN A 43 -5.83 -13.49 -22.85
C ASN A 43 -5.24 -14.73 -22.15
N ASN A 44 -4.70 -14.49 -20.94
CA ASN A 44 -4.14 -15.50 -20.05
C ASN A 44 -2.96 -16.30 -20.63
N PHE A 45 -2.20 -15.69 -21.53
CA PHE A 45 -0.99 -16.32 -22.06
C PHE A 45 0.16 -16.13 -21.06
N GLN A 46 0.69 -17.22 -20.55
CA GLN A 46 1.81 -17.18 -19.63
C GLN A 46 3.10 -16.87 -20.38
N LEU A 47 3.78 -15.78 -20.02
CA LEU A 47 5.12 -15.43 -20.52
C LEU A 47 6.20 -16.18 -19.75
N GLY A 48 6.07 -16.24 -18.42
CA GLY A 48 7.05 -16.86 -17.55
C GLY A 48 6.81 -16.57 -16.09
N GLU A 49 7.85 -16.79 -15.29
CA GLU A 49 7.85 -16.52 -13.86
C GLU A 49 9.07 -15.67 -13.49
N ILE A 50 8.86 -14.69 -12.63
CA ILE A 50 9.92 -13.88 -12.05
C ILE A 50 10.16 -14.38 -10.63
N SER A 51 11.38 -14.78 -10.36
CA SER A 51 11.86 -15.10 -9.01
C SER A 51 13.10 -14.29 -8.73
N ALA A 52 13.07 -13.48 -7.67
CA ALA A 52 14.19 -12.63 -7.30
C ALA A 52 14.35 -12.61 -5.77
N SER A 53 15.57 -12.81 -5.28
CA SER A 53 15.88 -12.59 -3.88
C SER A 53 15.93 -11.09 -3.60
N LEU A 54 15.22 -10.68 -2.54
CA LEU A 54 15.22 -9.31 -2.02
C LEU A 54 15.95 -9.22 -0.66
N ALA A 55 16.66 -10.29 -0.25
CA ALA A 55 17.32 -10.38 1.05
C ALA A 55 18.44 -9.34 1.26
N GLU A 56 18.96 -8.75 0.18
CA GLU A 56 20.00 -7.71 0.22
C GLU A 56 19.44 -6.32 0.55
N ILE A 57 18.11 -6.20 0.65
CA ILE A 57 17.45 -4.92 0.90
C ILE A 57 17.30 -4.75 2.42
N GLU A 58 18.16 -3.94 3.01
CA GLU A 58 18.25 -3.71 4.45
C GLU A 58 17.40 -2.52 4.94
N THR A 59 16.93 -1.68 4.01
CA THR A 59 16.11 -0.50 4.33
C THR A 59 14.83 -0.52 3.55
N SER A 60 13.78 0.03 4.15
CA SER A 60 12.47 0.15 3.48
C SER A 60 12.59 0.94 2.19
N ARG A 61 12.12 0.38 1.09
CA ARG A 61 12.13 1.06 -0.20
C ARG A 61 11.05 0.59 -1.15
N ARG A 62 10.69 1.48 -2.04
CA ARG A 62 9.84 1.15 -3.18
C ARG A 62 10.72 0.74 -4.36
N LEU A 63 10.35 -0.37 -4.97
CA LEU A 63 10.89 -0.84 -6.25
C LEU A 63 9.82 -0.74 -7.32
N VAL A 64 10.24 -0.72 -8.57
CA VAL A 64 9.37 -0.76 -9.74
C VAL A 64 9.69 -2.03 -10.53
N LEU A 65 8.71 -2.90 -10.67
CA LEU A 65 8.76 -4.01 -11.61
C LEU A 65 8.17 -3.52 -12.94
N GLU A 66 8.93 -3.57 -14.01
CA GLU A 66 8.46 -3.29 -15.36
C GLU A 66 8.52 -4.57 -16.19
N VAL A 67 7.50 -4.80 -17.02
CA VAL A 67 7.50 -5.84 -18.04
C VAL A 67 7.19 -5.20 -19.38
N ALA A 68 7.99 -5.51 -20.37
CA ALA A 68 7.87 -5.01 -21.73
C ALA A 68 7.63 -6.17 -22.71
N VAL A 69 6.67 -6.01 -23.60
CA VAL A 69 6.33 -6.96 -24.67
C VAL A 69 6.05 -6.16 -25.92
N ASP A 70 6.78 -6.44 -27.00
CA ASP A 70 6.60 -5.77 -28.30
C ASP A 70 6.49 -4.23 -28.17
N GLY A 71 7.40 -3.62 -27.40
CA GLY A 71 7.46 -2.18 -27.16
C GLY A 71 6.32 -1.62 -26.27
N LYS A 72 5.41 -2.45 -25.79
CA LYS A 72 4.39 -2.09 -24.80
C LYS A 72 4.89 -2.43 -23.41
N LYS A 73 4.67 -1.52 -22.46
CA LYS A 73 5.17 -1.65 -21.09
C LYS A 73 4.03 -1.57 -20.09
N ASN A 74 4.16 -2.36 -19.04
CA ASN A 74 3.38 -2.21 -17.82
C ASN A 74 4.31 -2.24 -16.61
N SER A 75 3.93 -1.53 -15.55
CA SER A 75 4.75 -1.42 -14.35
C SER A 75 3.93 -1.52 -13.08
N TRP A 76 4.56 -2.04 -12.04
CA TRP A 76 3.96 -2.22 -10.72
C TRP A 76 4.94 -1.77 -9.64
N ASN A 77 4.43 -1.04 -8.66
CA ASN A 77 5.18 -0.73 -7.45
C ASN A 77 5.24 -1.94 -6.53
N ILE A 78 6.41 -2.18 -5.96
CA ILE A 78 6.66 -3.22 -4.96
C ILE A 78 7.37 -2.56 -3.79
N TRP A 79 6.78 -2.65 -2.61
CA TRP A 79 7.39 -2.13 -1.39
C TRP A 79 8.08 -3.26 -0.64
N VAL A 80 9.33 -3.04 -0.30
CA VAL A 80 10.17 -4.01 0.40
C VAL A 80 10.58 -3.42 1.73
N TYR A 81 10.40 -4.19 2.78
CA TYR A 81 10.75 -3.83 4.13
C TYR A 81 11.76 -4.82 4.69
N PRO A 82 12.69 -4.40 5.57
CA PRO A 82 13.61 -5.31 6.21
C PRO A 82 12.82 -6.34 7.05
N SER A 83 13.38 -7.54 7.19
CA SER A 83 12.78 -8.62 7.97
C SER A 83 12.71 -8.33 9.48
N THR A 84 13.51 -7.38 9.94
CA THR A 84 13.51 -6.89 11.32
C THR A 84 13.25 -5.40 11.32
N SER A 85 12.29 -4.96 12.12
CA SER A 85 12.07 -3.51 12.31
C SER A 85 13.31 -2.88 12.93
N PRO A 86 13.81 -1.75 12.39
CA PRO A 86 14.89 -1.03 13.03
C PRO A 86 14.45 -0.60 14.43
N LYS A 87 15.38 -0.71 15.39
CA LYS A 87 15.13 -0.12 16.72
C LYS A 87 15.17 1.40 16.59
N VAL A 88 14.10 2.04 17.03
CA VAL A 88 14.01 3.50 17.05
C VAL A 88 14.61 4.01 18.36
N GLU A 89 15.58 4.91 18.28
CA GLU A 89 16.10 5.58 19.46
C GLU A 89 14.99 6.41 20.11
N GLY A 90 14.82 6.27 21.44
CA GLY A 90 13.78 6.97 22.19
C GLY A 90 12.41 6.29 22.21
N GLU A 91 12.30 5.07 21.70
CA GLU A 91 11.06 4.27 21.74
C GLU A 91 10.56 4.10 23.19
N GLU A 92 11.47 4.03 24.17
CA GLU A 92 11.15 3.94 25.60
C GLU A 92 10.42 5.17 26.13
N ASN A 93 10.48 6.30 25.45
CA ASN A 93 9.79 7.54 25.82
C ASN A 93 8.39 7.65 25.22
N ILE A 94 8.01 6.73 24.33
CA ILE A 94 6.71 6.70 23.69
C ILE A 94 5.89 5.54 24.27
N ARG A 95 4.77 5.86 24.89
CA ARG A 95 3.82 4.86 25.40
C ARG A 95 2.82 4.48 24.32
N MET A 96 2.85 3.23 23.86
CA MET A 96 1.79 2.69 23.03
C MET A 96 0.63 2.24 23.91
N VAL A 97 -0.57 2.74 23.61
CA VAL A 97 -1.80 2.43 24.36
C VAL A 97 -2.97 2.19 23.40
N ASP A 98 -3.93 1.38 23.83
CA ASP A 98 -5.15 1.11 23.08
C ASP A 98 -6.34 1.97 23.58
N ARG A 99 -6.15 2.72 24.66
CA ARG A 99 -7.20 3.58 25.24
C ARG A 99 -6.60 4.74 26.02
N LEU A 100 -7.37 5.80 26.18
CA LEU A 100 -7.05 6.94 27.05
C LEU A 100 -7.70 6.73 28.44
N ASP A 101 -7.07 5.94 29.27
CA ASP A 101 -7.48 5.78 30.67
C ASP A 101 -6.86 6.86 31.58
N ALA A 102 -7.23 6.85 32.85
CA ALA A 102 -6.75 7.83 33.83
C ALA A 102 -5.21 7.82 34.00
N VAL A 103 -4.58 6.65 33.82
CA VAL A 103 -3.12 6.49 33.91
C VAL A 103 -2.46 7.16 32.71
N THR A 104 -2.98 6.91 31.51
CA THR A 104 -2.50 7.51 30.27
C THR A 104 -2.68 9.03 30.27
N LEU A 105 -3.85 9.51 30.69
CA LEU A 105 -4.12 10.95 30.81
C LEU A 105 -3.18 11.62 31.81
N LYS A 106 -2.92 10.98 32.94
CA LYS A 106 -1.94 11.48 33.91
C LYS A 106 -0.52 11.55 33.33
N ALA A 107 -0.12 10.55 32.54
CA ALA A 107 1.17 10.54 31.88
C ALA A 107 1.29 11.67 30.85
N LEU A 108 0.27 11.87 30.02
CA LEU A 108 0.19 13.00 29.07
C LEU A 108 0.30 14.35 29.79
N ASN A 109 -0.45 14.54 30.85
CA ASN A 109 -0.38 15.78 31.66
C ASN A 109 0.99 15.99 32.30
N SER A 110 1.79 14.92 32.44
CA SER A 110 3.16 14.98 32.96
C SER A 110 4.20 15.13 31.85
N GLY A 111 3.77 15.32 30.59
CA GLY A 111 4.65 15.52 29.42
C GLY A 111 5.10 14.25 28.70
N ALA A 112 4.51 13.09 29.00
CA ALA A 112 4.82 11.87 28.26
C ALA A 112 4.27 11.90 26.83
N SER A 113 5.00 11.32 25.89
CA SER A 113 4.51 11.05 24.54
C SER A 113 3.69 9.76 24.50
N VAL A 114 2.52 9.81 23.87
CA VAL A 114 1.61 8.66 23.78
C VAL A 114 1.22 8.42 22.33
N LEU A 115 1.39 7.20 21.87
CA LEU A 115 0.83 6.71 20.62
C LEU A 115 -0.43 5.90 20.92
N LEU A 116 -1.58 6.47 20.58
CA LEU A 116 -2.88 5.82 20.74
C LEU A 116 -3.18 4.97 19.49
N SER A 117 -3.19 3.66 19.66
CA SER A 117 -3.50 2.69 18.60
C SER A 117 -4.89 2.08 18.84
N LEU A 118 -5.91 2.68 18.26
CA LEU A 118 -7.30 2.22 18.38
C LEU A 118 -7.55 1.04 17.44
N LYS A 119 -8.24 0.02 17.95
CA LYS A 119 -8.67 -1.11 17.13
C LYS A 119 -10.00 -0.78 16.44
N LYS A 120 -10.26 -1.51 15.37
CA LYS A 120 -11.55 -1.46 14.70
C LYS A 120 -12.66 -1.81 15.69
N GLY A 121 -13.65 -0.93 15.84
CA GLY A 121 -14.77 -1.09 16.76
C GLY A 121 -14.60 -0.34 18.10
N ASP A 122 -13.43 0.20 18.42
CA ASP A 122 -13.21 0.98 19.64
C ASP A 122 -13.87 2.37 19.59
N LEU A 123 -14.12 2.87 18.40
CA LEU A 123 -14.81 4.14 18.19
C LEU A 123 -16.32 3.95 18.10
N ASN A 124 -17.07 4.76 18.82
CA ASN A 124 -18.52 4.80 18.71
C ASN A 124 -18.97 5.51 17.41
N ARG A 125 -20.24 5.33 17.03
CA ARG A 125 -20.82 5.94 15.82
C ARG A 125 -20.76 7.47 15.83
N GLN A 126 -20.86 8.09 16.99
CA GLN A 126 -20.83 9.55 17.13
C GLN A 126 -19.47 10.14 16.77
N MET A 127 -18.42 9.33 16.82
CA MET A 127 -17.05 9.73 16.50
C MET A 127 -16.58 9.20 15.13
N GLY A 128 -17.45 8.58 14.35
CA GLY A 128 -17.11 8.03 13.04
C GLY A 128 -16.90 6.51 13.00
N GLY A 129 -17.18 5.80 14.11
CA GLY A 129 -16.95 4.34 14.18
C GLY A 129 -17.83 3.49 13.24
N ASP A 130 -18.79 4.09 12.56
CA ASP A 130 -19.60 3.50 11.51
C ASP A 130 -19.01 3.67 10.09
N ILE A 131 -17.94 4.47 9.96
CA ILE A 131 -17.28 4.68 8.68
C ILE A 131 -16.27 3.54 8.44
N GLN A 132 -16.41 2.84 7.33
CA GLN A 132 -15.48 1.78 6.93
C GLN A 132 -14.20 2.40 6.34
N VAL A 133 -13.04 1.92 6.77
CA VAL A 133 -11.77 2.21 6.10
C VAL A 133 -11.59 1.21 4.97
N GLY A 134 -11.24 1.68 3.77
CA GLY A 134 -11.06 0.79 2.63
C GLY A 134 -10.62 1.49 1.37
N PHE A 135 -10.49 0.71 0.30
CA PHE A 135 -10.14 1.15 -1.05
C PHE A 135 -11.36 1.04 -1.97
N SER A 136 -12.43 1.77 -1.68
CA SER A 136 -13.59 1.72 -2.55
C SER A 136 -13.38 2.55 -3.81
N SER A 137 -13.68 1.97 -4.94
CA SER A 137 -13.81 2.70 -6.21
C SER A 137 -15.19 3.35 -6.38
N ILE A 138 -16.14 3.04 -5.51
CA ILE A 138 -17.54 3.48 -5.60
C ILE A 138 -17.77 4.59 -4.57
N PHE A 139 -17.72 5.82 -5.01
CA PHE A 139 -17.81 6.99 -4.16
C PHE A 139 -19.11 7.80 -4.30
N TRP A 140 -19.91 7.56 -5.35
CA TRP A 140 -21.01 8.48 -5.68
C TRP A 140 -22.41 7.92 -5.53
N ASN A 141 -22.59 6.61 -5.37
CA ASN A 141 -23.93 6.08 -5.49
C ASN A 141 -24.24 4.87 -4.64
N THR A 142 -24.84 5.13 -3.50
CA THR A 142 -25.36 4.09 -2.60
C THR A 142 -26.55 3.32 -3.22
N ALA A 143 -27.28 3.90 -4.18
CA ALA A 143 -28.40 3.22 -4.84
C ALA A 143 -27.93 2.06 -5.72
N TRP A 144 -26.81 2.20 -6.40
CA TRP A 144 -26.21 1.14 -7.22
C TRP A 144 -25.57 0.04 -6.38
N THR A 145 -25.17 0.35 -5.18
CA THR A 145 -24.56 -0.57 -4.22
C THR A 145 -25.55 -1.10 -3.20
N ARG A 146 -26.85 -0.92 -3.43
CA ARG A 146 -27.92 -1.38 -2.54
C ARG A 146 -27.82 -0.82 -1.12
N GLY A 147 -27.43 0.44 -1.01
CA GLY A 147 -27.29 1.10 0.29
C GLY A 147 -25.99 0.77 1.02
N GLN A 148 -24.90 0.56 0.30
CA GLN A 148 -23.59 0.41 0.90
C GLN A 148 -23.33 1.54 1.91
N ALA A 149 -22.87 1.18 3.10
CA ALA A 149 -22.48 2.15 4.11
C ALA A 149 -21.33 3.03 3.60
N PRO A 150 -21.26 4.30 4.03
CA PRO A 150 -20.13 5.17 3.71
C PRO A 150 -18.81 4.53 4.11
N HIS A 151 -17.81 4.64 3.25
CA HIS A 151 -16.44 4.28 3.60
C HIS A 151 -15.44 5.17 2.87
N THR A 152 -14.19 5.10 3.31
CA THR A 152 -13.12 5.91 2.73
C THR A 152 -12.70 5.37 1.36
N LEU A 153 -12.11 6.25 0.55
CA LEU A 153 -11.47 5.90 -0.73
C LEU A 153 -9.98 5.59 -0.58
N GLY A 154 -9.53 5.40 0.63
CA GLY A 154 -8.12 5.30 0.99
C GLY A 154 -7.73 6.39 1.97
N ILE A 155 -6.44 6.60 2.13
CA ILE A 155 -5.85 7.61 3.01
C ILE A 155 -5.07 8.59 2.16
N LEU A 156 -5.26 9.89 2.40
CA LEU A 156 -4.38 10.93 1.88
C LEU A 156 -3.15 11.02 2.80
N CYS A 157 -1.98 10.79 2.24
CA CYS A 157 -0.70 10.77 2.97
C CYS A 157 0.16 11.97 2.57
N ASN A 158 1.01 12.42 3.47
CA ASN A 158 2.12 13.29 3.12
C ASN A 158 3.42 12.45 3.15
N PRO A 159 3.97 12.02 2.01
CA PRO A 159 5.16 11.16 1.97
C PRO A 159 6.41 11.82 2.55
N GLU A 160 6.44 13.15 2.65
CA GLU A 160 7.56 13.91 3.23
C GLU A 160 7.45 14.07 4.75
N HIS A 161 6.36 13.57 5.35
CA HIS A 161 6.19 13.68 6.80
C HIS A 161 7.20 12.77 7.53
N PRO A 162 7.93 13.28 8.54
CA PRO A 162 8.98 12.50 9.24
C PRO A 162 8.51 11.15 9.79
N ALA A 163 7.25 11.01 10.19
CA ALA A 163 6.69 9.75 10.66
C ALA A 163 6.61 8.67 9.57
N LEU A 164 6.77 9.02 8.30
CA LEU A 164 6.74 8.11 7.16
C LEU A 164 8.10 7.90 6.51
N SER A 165 9.19 8.39 7.13
CA SER A 165 10.55 8.27 6.58
C SER A 165 10.97 6.82 6.31
N GLU A 166 10.56 5.89 7.18
CA GLU A 166 10.81 4.45 7.05
C GLU A 166 9.64 3.68 6.41
N PHE A 167 8.64 4.40 5.90
CA PHE A 167 7.48 3.83 5.23
C PHE A 167 7.25 4.55 3.90
N PRO A 168 8.00 4.21 2.86
CA PRO A 168 7.90 4.87 1.55
C PRO A 168 6.49 4.76 1.00
N THR A 169 5.84 5.89 0.81
CA THR A 169 4.44 5.98 0.38
C THR A 169 4.26 7.06 -0.68
N GLU A 170 3.12 7.02 -1.36
CA GLU A 170 2.63 8.09 -2.23
C GLU A 170 1.72 9.03 -1.44
N TYR A 171 1.21 10.09 -2.08
CA TYR A 171 0.18 10.95 -1.50
C TYR A 171 -1.16 10.25 -1.26
N TYR A 172 -1.32 9.05 -1.76
CA TYR A 172 -2.48 8.20 -1.57
C TYR A 172 -2.04 6.82 -1.05
N SER A 173 -2.93 6.14 -0.37
CA SER A 173 -2.68 4.78 0.08
C SER A 173 -2.69 3.81 -1.09
N ASP A 174 -1.71 2.92 -1.11
CA ASP A 174 -1.59 1.82 -2.04
C ASP A 174 -1.53 0.50 -1.25
N TYR A 175 -1.14 -0.58 -1.87
CA TYR A 175 -1.19 -1.95 -1.34
C TYR A 175 -0.54 -2.12 0.04
N GLN A 176 0.56 -1.42 0.29
CA GLN A 176 1.27 -1.47 1.57
C GLN A 176 0.44 -0.98 2.77
N TRP A 177 -0.60 -0.19 2.51
CA TRP A 177 -1.50 0.32 3.56
C TRP A 177 -2.61 -0.64 3.94
N TRP A 178 -2.74 -1.78 3.22
CA TRP A 178 -3.87 -2.69 3.37
C TRP A 178 -4.06 -3.19 4.81
N ASP A 179 -2.98 -3.64 5.43
CA ASP A 179 -3.05 -4.19 6.80
C ASP A 179 -3.46 -3.11 7.81
N ALA A 180 -2.80 -1.96 7.77
CA ALA A 180 -3.13 -0.83 8.64
C ALA A 180 -4.58 -0.38 8.44
N MET A 181 -5.06 -0.26 7.19
CA MET A 181 -6.42 0.18 6.89
C MET A 181 -7.47 -0.85 7.28
N SER A 182 -7.18 -2.14 7.11
CA SER A 182 -8.14 -3.22 7.41
C SER A 182 -8.42 -3.36 8.90
N HIS A 183 -7.48 -2.95 9.76
CA HIS A 183 -7.55 -3.08 11.20
C HIS A 183 -7.80 -1.77 11.94
N SER A 184 -7.89 -0.66 11.23
CA SER A 184 -8.07 0.67 11.82
C SER A 184 -9.52 1.15 11.80
N GLY A 185 -9.82 2.13 12.67
CA GLY A 185 -11.05 2.90 12.66
C GLY A 185 -10.81 4.32 12.13
N VAL A 186 -11.87 4.98 11.71
CA VAL A 186 -11.86 6.38 11.27
C VAL A 186 -12.36 7.27 12.37
N ILE A 187 -11.65 8.36 12.65
CA ILE A 187 -12.12 9.45 13.51
C ILE A 187 -12.63 10.58 12.59
N GLU A 188 -13.90 10.92 12.70
CA GLU A 188 -14.46 12.06 11.98
C GLU A 188 -14.13 13.36 12.75
N ILE A 189 -13.10 14.04 12.29
CA ILE A 189 -12.57 15.25 12.95
C ILE A 189 -13.64 16.34 13.11
N ALA A 190 -14.53 16.49 12.14
CA ALA A 190 -15.62 17.47 12.22
C ALA A 190 -16.57 17.24 13.40
N ARG A 191 -16.73 16.00 13.84
CA ARG A 191 -17.52 15.65 15.03
C ARG A 191 -16.77 15.89 16.35
N VAL A 192 -15.44 15.93 16.31
CA VAL A 192 -14.60 16.13 17.50
C VAL A 192 -14.29 17.60 17.72
N SER A 193 -14.15 18.38 16.66
CA SER A 193 -13.78 19.81 16.73
C SER A 193 -14.92 20.75 17.11
N SER A 194 -16.13 20.25 17.30
CA SER A 194 -17.32 21.04 17.66
C SER A 194 -17.59 21.14 19.18
N GLN A 195 -16.61 20.74 20.00
CA GLN A 195 -16.71 20.86 21.48
C GLN A 195 -15.93 22.04 22.03
#